data_068c13d8eac95c606e1581f98686c282
#
_entry.id   068c13d8eac95c606e1581f98686c282
#
_cell.length_a   1.000
_cell.length_b   1.000
_cell.length_c   1.000
_cell.angle_alpha   90.00
_cell.angle_beta   90.00
_cell.angle_gamma   90.00
#
_symmetry.space_group_name_H-M   'P 1'
#
loop_
_entity.id
_entity.type
_entity.pdbx_description
1 polymer ?
#
loop_
_entity_poly.entity_id
_entity_poly.type
_entity_poly.pdbx_seq_one_letter_code
_entity_poly.pdbx_strand_id
1 'polypeptide(L)'
;MKLAKMLLPLFLCILLLCGCASQKRTSGRVVSFENGILTVQTENGKVYDFQVEFQKTSIFRLVGNDDEKRIDSNDRVDVHWVRKQGARCAQVIWVDARLQQNVMQLSDGTVIDLWEHSGYRDYCLEDGTVLLMEETLGGPENNSRWNELLYYEDFPEAAQQGIMDYYGKMGLRYDVAALLEDAWVVHGLSEAYNTQLVSQSIGIDAWNEHIICCRMNLTLPQERTNGHADYFAEGAVFDRETGAHISGYDLFRLTPEELEDYLLDQLDADGTLDRSGIRLNLKPEQIVLGRDGGVEFYLMDSVENGVKNALQIGLNAEQSREILQPWAVIEPGNDP
;
A
#
# COMPACT_ATOMS: atom_id res chain seq x y z
N MET A 1 -65.10 -9.42 12.37
CA MET A 1 -64.05 -9.70 11.36
C MET A 1 -63.01 -8.58 11.14
N LYS A 2 -63.19 -7.34 11.62
CA LYS A 2 -62.17 -6.26 11.42
C LYS A 2 -61.03 -6.26 12.46
N LEU A 3 -61.23 -6.76 13.69
CA LEU A 3 -60.20 -6.80 14.73
C LEU A 3 -59.08 -7.82 14.46
N ALA A 4 -59.43 -8.98 13.85
CA ALA A 4 -58.45 -10.05 13.55
C ALA A 4 -57.45 -9.63 12.44
N LYS A 5 -57.81 -8.72 11.53
CA LYS A 5 -56.93 -8.22 10.46
C LYS A 5 -55.91 -7.18 10.92
N MET A 6 -56.14 -6.51 12.07
CA MET A 6 -55.16 -5.56 12.63
C MET A 6 -54.17 -6.21 13.61
N LEU A 7 -54.52 -7.36 14.22
CA LEU A 7 -53.65 -8.05 15.15
C LEU A 7 -52.56 -8.85 14.48
N LEU A 8 -52.78 -9.32 13.26
CA LEU A 8 -51.77 -10.12 12.52
C LEU A 8 -50.47 -9.33 12.15
N PRO A 9 -50.53 -8.11 11.62
CA PRO A 9 -49.30 -7.32 11.38
C PRO A 9 -48.65 -6.86 12.68
N LEU A 10 -49.39 -6.59 13.77
CA LEU A 10 -48.81 -6.23 15.04
C LEU A 10 -48.07 -7.43 15.69
N PHE A 11 -48.61 -8.65 15.55
CA PHE A 11 -47.95 -9.88 16.01
C PHE A 11 -46.70 -10.20 15.19
N LEU A 12 -46.74 -9.94 13.85
CA LEU A 12 -45.58 -10.08 12.97
C LEU A 12 -44.48 -9.08 13.29
N CYS A 13 -44.84 -7.82 13.60
CA CYS A 13 -43.87 -6.80 14.06
C CYS A 13 -43.28 -7.15 15.43
N ILE A 14 -44.07 -7.69 16.37
CA ILE A 14 -43.55 -8.15 17.66
C ILE A 14 -42.63 -9.36 17.51
N LEU A 15 -42.92 -10.32 16.59
CA LEU A 15 -42.06 -11.45 16.31
C LEU A 15 -40.74 -10.99 15.62
N LEU A 16 -40.77 -9.97 14.76
CA LEU A 16 -39.59 -9.37 14.16
C LEU A 16 -38.76 -8.57 15.18
N LEU A 17 -39.41 -7.94 16.17
CA LEU A 17 -38.73 -7.21 17.25
C LEU A 17 -38.18 -8.14 18.36
N CYS A 18 -38.79 -9.31 18.59
CA CYS A 18 -38.28 -10.31 19.54
C CYS A 18 -37.13 -11.17 18.97
N GLY A 19 -36.87 -11.10 17.67
CA GLY A 19 -35.79 -11.88 17.00
C GLY A 19 -34.41 -11.20 16.98
N CYS A 20 -34.30 -9.93 17.32
CA CYS A 20 -33.02 -9.22 17.44
C CYS A 20 -32.37 -9.53 18.80
N ALA A 21 -31.83 -10.72 18.99
CA ALA A 21 -30.76 -10.90 19.98
C ALA A 21 -29.69 -9.84 19.63
N SER A 22 -29.47 -8.85 20.51
CA SER A 22 -28.52 -7.77 20.23
C SER A 22 -27.17 -8.40 19.97
N GLN A 23 -26.71 -8.31 18.73
CA GLN A 23 -25.38 -8.75 18.34
C GLN A 23 -24.36 -7.91 19.13
N LYS A 24 -23.43 -8.59 19.78
CA LYS A 24 -22.35 -7.96 20.54
C LYS A 24 -21.05 -8.14 19.79
N ARG A 25 -20.10 -7.27 20.05
CA ARG A 25 -18.77 -7.27 19.48
C ARG A 25 -17.72 -7.38 20.58
N THR A 26 -16.67 -8.17 20.33
CA THR A 26 -15.51 -8.31 21.21
C THR A 26 -14.28 -8.42 20.35
N SER A 27 -13.34 -7.50 20.52
CA SER A 27 -12.05 -7.51 19.84
C SER A 27 -10.96 -7.92 20.82
N GLY A 28 -9.95 -8.64 20.34
CA GLY A 28 -8.82 -9.05 21.15
C GLY A 28 -7.90 -10.03 20.43
N ARG A 29 -6.94 -10.57 21.18
CA ARG A 29 -5.96 -11.55 20.70
C ARG A 29 -6.42 -12.96 20.98
N VAL A 30 -6.27 -13.86 20.03
CA VAL A 30 -6.55 -15.28 20.20
C VAL A 30 -5.54 -15.91 21.14
N VAL A 31 -6.03 -16.50 22.21
CA VAL A 31 -5.25 -17.32 23.15
C VAL A 31 -5.19 -18.76 22.66
N SER A 32 -6.34 -19.29 22.25
CA SER A 32 -6.46 -20.65 21.71
C SER A 32 -7.72 -20.78 20.85
N PHE A 33 -7.68 -21.73 19.91
CA PHE A 33 -8.84 -22.17 19.17
C PHE A 33 -8.85 -23.69 19.08
N GLU A 34 -9.61 -24.34 19.97
CA GLU A 34 -9.63 -25.79 20.10
C GLU A 34 -11.06 -26.30 20.29
N ASN A 35 -11.37 -27.43 19.65
CA ASN A 35 -12.68 -28.11 19.79
C ASN A 35 -13.89 -27.20 19.54
N GLY A 36 -13.77 -26.22 18.63
CA GLY A 36 -14.84 -25.27 18.34
C GLY A 36 -15.02 -24.17 19.41
N ILE A 37 -14.08 -24.03 20.33
CA ILE A 37 -14.03 -22.94 21.32
C ILE A 37 -12.90 -22.00 20.94
N LEU A 38 -13.24 -20.74 20.65
CA LEU A 38 -12.32 -19.64 20.43
C LEU A 38 -12.17 -18.85 21.73
N THR A 39 -10.97 -18.86 22.30
CA THR A 39 -10.63 -18.08 23.50
C THR A 39 -9.90 -16.81 23.09
N VAL A 40 -10.46 -15.66 23.45
CA VAL A 40 -9.96 -14.32 23.09
C VAL A 40 -9.67 -13.52 24.35
N GLN A 41 -8.47 -12.94 24.42
CA GLN A 41 -8.07 -11.98 25.44
C GLN A 41 -8.18 -10.57 24.88
N THR A 42 -8.97 -9.73 25.53
CA THR A 42 -9.12 -8.31 25.17
C THR A 42 -7.94 -7.48 25.68
N GLU A 43 -7.74 -6.29 25.17
CA GLU A 43 -6.67 -5.35 25.56
C GLU A 43 -6.66 -5.05 27.08
N ASN A 44 -7.81 -5.06 27.73
CA ASN A 44 -7.92 -4.88 29.19
C ASN A 44 -7.69 -6.19 29.99
N GLY A 45 -7.16 -7.24 29.35
CA GLY A 45 -6.79 -8.52 29.97
C GLY A 45 -7.95 -9.48 30.25
N LYS A 46 -9.20 -9.12 29.91
CA LYS A 46 -10.33 -10.03 30.11
C LYS A 46 -10.33 -11.12 29.06
N VAL A 47 -10.61 -12.36 29.50
CA VAL A 47 -10.68 -13.54 28.63
C VAL A 47 -12.14 -13.93 28.39
N TYR A 48 -12.45 -14.22 27.13
CA TYR A 48 -13.78 -14.64 26.70
C TYR A 48 -13.69 -15.88 25.82
N ASP A 49 -14.62 -16.83 26.07
CA ASP A 49 -14.80 -18.01 25.23
C ASP A 49 -16.01 -17.86 24.34
N PHE A 50 -15.84 -18.21 23.06
CA PHE A 50 -16.86 -18.19 22.03
C PHE A 50 -17.02 -19.58 21.43
N GLN A 51 -18.25 -20.06 21.34
CA GLN A 51 -18.55 -21.24 20.53
C GLN A 51 -18.56 -20.88 19.06
N VAL A 52 -17.79 -21.63 18.26
CA VAL A 52 -17.66 -21.49 16.81
C VAL A 52 -18.22 -22.74 16.16
N GLU A 53 -19.32 -22.60 15.44
CA GLU A 53 -19.90 -23.64 14.61
C GLU A 53 -19.54 -23.35 13.15
N PHE A 54 -18.55 -24.04 12.57
CA PHE A 54 -18.02 -23.75 11.22
C PHE A 54 -19.08 -23.67 10.12
N GLN A 55 -20.21 -24.35 10.27
CA GLN A 55 -21.32 -24.31 9.31
C GLN A 55 -22.21 -23.06 9.46
N LYS A 56 -22.13 -22.35 10.60
CA LYS A 56 -23.00 -21.22 10.96
C LYS A 56 -22.22 -19.95 11.26
N THR A 57 -20.91 -20.06 11.50
CA THR A 57 -20.02 -18.94 11.77
C THR A 57 -19.29 -18.58 10.50
N SER A 58 -19.43 -17.34 10.04
CA SER A 58 -18.63 -16.79 8.95
C SER A 58 -17.27 -16.36 9.50
N ILE A 59 -16.20 -16.82 8.86
CA ILE A 59 -14.83 -16.42 9.21
C ILE A 59 -14.26 -15.69 7.98
N PHE A 60 -13.85 -14.45 8.19
CA PHE A 60 -13.19 -13.61 7.20
C PHE A 60 -11.77 -13.34 7.68
N ARG A 61 -10.81 -13.67 6.84
CA ARG A 61 -9.41 -13.42 7.11
C ARG A 61 -8.94 -12.28 6.20
N LEU A 62 -8.46 -11.21 6.80
CA LEU A 62 -7.92 -10.05 6.10
C LEU A 62 -6.39 -10.11 5.98
N VAL A 63 -5.76 -11.14 6.58
CA VAL A 63 -4.31 -11.30 6.66
C VAL A 63 -3.90 -12.67 6.16
N GLY A 64 -2.88 -12.75 5.32
CA GLY A 64 -2.40 -13.98 4.70
C GLY A 64 -3.27 -14.44 3.52
N ASN A 65 -3.07 -15.66 3.04
CA ASN A 65 -3.84 -16.22 1.92
C ASN A 65 -5.30 -16.43 2.30
N ASP A 66 -6.22 -15.81 1.57
CA ASP A 66 -7.67 -15.76 1.82
C ASP A 66 -8.38 -17.12 1.86
N ASP A 67 -7.79 -18.19 1.33
CA ASP A 67 -8.42 -19.51 1.19
C ASP A 67 -8.50 -20.34 2.49
N GLU A 68 -7.80 -19.95 3.55
CA GLU A 68 -7.79 -20.69 4.80
C GLU A 68 -8.65 -20.02 5.86
N LYS A 69 -9.80 -20.64 6.20
CA LYS A 69 -10.61 -20.31 7.40
C LYS A 69 -9.89 -20.71 8.70
N ARG A 70 -8.60 -20.41 8.78
CA ARG A 70 -7.74 -20.76 9.90
C ARG A 70 -7.69 -19.57 10.86
N ILE A 71 -7.76 -19.86 12.14
CA ILE A 71 -7.53 -18.91 13.22
C ILE A 71 -6.38 -19.48 14.05
N ASP A 72 -5.32 -18.71 14.20
CA ASP A 72 -4.12 -19.11 14.93
C ASP A 72 -4.02 -18.40 16.29
N SER A 73 -3.23 -18.97 17.19
CA SER A 73 -2.82 -18.27 18.41
C SER A 73 -2.08 -16.99 18.04
N ASN A 74 -2.34 -15.92 18.79
CA ASN A 74 -1.83 -14.57 18.54
C ASN A 74 -2.47 -13.81 17.38
N ASP A 75 -3.38 -14.40 16.60
CA ASP A 75 -4.19 -13.61 15.68
C ASP A 75 -5.00 -12.56 16.45
N ARG A 76 -5.14 -11.38 15.90
CA ARG A 76 -6.08 -10.36 16.39
C ARG A 76 -7.41 -10.57 15.68
N VAL A 77 -8.47 -10.65 16.47
CA VAL A 77 -9.81 -10.96 15.96
C VAL A 77 -10.85 -9.98 16.47
N ASP A 78 -11.86 -9.79 15.64
CA ASP A 78 -13.09 -9.11 15.98
C ASP A 78 -14.25 -10.10 15.87
N VAL A 79 -14.83 -10.47 17.03
CA VAL A 79 -15.87 -11.47 17.13
C VAL A 79 -17.23 -10.82 17.31
N HIS A 80 -18.11 -11.00 16.34
CA HIS A 80 -19.52 -10.66 16.44
C HIS A 80 -20.29 -11.87 16.94
N TRP A 81 -20.97 -11.75 18.06
CA TRP A 81 -21.57 -12.87 18.76
C TRP A 81 -22.93 -12.57 19.36
N VAL A 82 -23.70 -13.64 19.62
CA VAL A 82 -24.98 -13.61 20.35
C VAL A 82 -24.94 -14.58 21.54
N ARG A 83 -25.74 -14.32 22.56
CA ARG A 83 -25.87 -15.25 23.66
C ARG A 83 -26.99 -16.27 23.40
N LYS A 84 -26.67 -17.56 23.39
CA LYS A 84 -27.63 -18.66 23.27
C LYS A 84 -27.42 -19.64 24.41
N GLN A 85 -28.46 -19.93 25.16
CA GLN A 85 -28.42 -20.90 26.29
C GLN A 85 -27.26 -20.64 27.26
N GLY A 86 -26.96 -19.38 27.52
CA GLY A 86 -25.86 -19.00 28.41
C GLY A 86 -24.47 -18.87 27.75
N ALA A 87 -24.25 -19.51 26.61
CA ALA A 87 -22.98 -19.46 25.87
C ALA A 87 -22.92 -18.26 24.93
N ARG A 88 -21.69 -17.82 24.62
CA ARG A 88 -21.41 -16.81 23.55
C ARG A 88 -21.19 -17.58 22.26
N CYS A 89 -22.10 -17.44 21.29
CA CYS A 89 -22.01 -18.11 20.01
C CYS A 89 -21.53 -17.09 18.96
N ALA A 90 -20.36 -17.31 18.39
CA ALA A 90 -19.82 -16.48 17.31
C ALA A 90 -20.71 -16.61 16.06
N GLN A 91 -21.00 -15.49 15.44
CA GLN A 91 -21.73 -15.40 14.17
C GLN A 91 -20.79 -15.03 13.04
N VAL A 92 -19.91 -14.04 13.29
CA VAL A 92 -18.89 -13.58 12.37
C VAL A 92 -17.59 -13.38 13.14
N ILE A 93 -16.50 -13.81 12.56
CA ILE A 93 -15.14 -13.58 13.07
C ILE A 93 -14.35 -12.93 11.93
N TRP A 94 -13.79 -11.76 12.21
CA TRP A 94 -12.80 -11.11 11.37
C TRP A 94 -11.43 -11.35 11.98
N VAL A 95 -10.48 -11.86 11.18
CA VAL A 95 -9.07 -11.97 11.56
C VAL A 95 -8.35 -10.82 10.86
N ASP A 96 -8.02 -9.78 11.61
CA ASP A 96 -7.53 -8.50 11.09
C ASP A 96 -6.01 -8.30 11.22
N ALA A 97 -5.36 -9.05 12.10
CA ALA A 97 -3.90 -9.01 12.22
C ALA A 97 -3.34 -10.34 12.77
N ARG A 98 -2.06 -10.59 12.45
CA ARG A 98 -1.29 -11.73 12.96
C ARG A 98 0.01 -11.25 13.59
N LEU A 99 0.32 -11.74 14.79
CA LEU A 99 1.61 -11.53 15.42
C LEU A 99 2.59 -12.65 15.07
N GLN A 100 3.69 -12.28 14.49
CA GLN A 100 4.88 -13.12 14.30
C GLN A 100 5.96 -12.64 15.27
N GLN A 101 6.35 -13.50 16.21
CA GLN A 101 7.34 -13.16 17.23
C GLN A 101 8.76 -13.43 16.72
N ASN A 102 9.71 -12.61 17.15
CA ASN A 102 11.15 -12.78 16.89
C ASN A 102 11.47 -12.91 15.39
N VAL A 103 10.82 -12.08 14.54
CA VAL A 103 11.04 -12.14 13.08
C VAL A 103 12.41 -11.64 12.67
N MET A 104 13.00 -10.75 13.48
CA MET A 104 14.30 -10.14 13.21
C MET A 104 15.04 -9.85 14.52
N GLN A 105 16.37 -9.78 14.44
CA GLN A 105 17.24 -9.34 15.52
C GLN A 105 18.15 -8.24 15.00
N LEU A 106 18.18 -7.10 15.67
CA LEU A 106 19.06 -5.98 15.36
C LEU A 106 20.50 -6.29 15.77
N SER A 107 21.42 -5.45 15.31
CA SER A 107 22.88 -5.63 15.52
C SER A 107 23.30 -5.64 16.99
N ASP A 108 22.56 -4.97 17.88
CA ASP A 108 22.78 -4.96 19.32
C ASP A 108 22.10 -6.10 20.08
N GLY A 109 21.37 -6.96 19.38
CA GLY A 109 20.62 -8.09 19.95
C GLY A 109 19.17 -7.79 20.27
N THR A 110 18.68 -6.56 20.03
CA THR A 110 17.27 -6.20 20.20
C THR A 110 16.39 -7.04 19.26
N VAL A 111 15.35 -7.63 19.80
CA VAL A 111 14.43 -8.51 19.07
C VAL A 111 13.24 -7.71 18.55
N ILE A 112 12.84 -7.96 17.33
CA ILE A 112 11.72 -7.34 16.66
C ILE A 112 10.61 -8.35 16.43
N ASP A 113 9.40 -7.99 16.84
CA ASP A 113 8.17 -8.68 16.51
C ASP A 113 7.48 -8.01 15.31
N LEU A 114 6.69 -8.77 14.58
CA LEU A 114 5.95 -8.28 13.41
C LEU A 114 4.45 -8.48 13.62
N TRP A 115 3.68 -7.39 13.59
CA TRP A 115 2.25 -7.45 13.36
C TRP A 115 1.96 -7.30 11.87
N GLU A 116 1.44 -8.35 11.28
CA GLU A 116 0.96 -8.35 9.90
C GLU A 116 -0.52 -8.00 9.87
N HIS A 117 -0.88 -6.94 9.16
CA HIS A 117 -2.23 -6.42 8.97
C HIS A 117 -2.64 -6.52 7.49
N SER A 118 -3.92 -6.26 7.21
CA SER A 118 -4.35 -6.07 5.83
C SER A 118 -3.76 -4.78 5.26
N GLY A 119 -2.74 -4.91 4.42
CA GLY A 119 -2.14 -3.79 3.70
C GLY A 119 -0.98 -3.09 4.37
N TYR A 120 -0.57 -3.51 5.57
CA TYR A 120 0.62 -2.98 6.23
C TYR A 120 1.20 -3.96 7.26
N ARG A 121 2.44 -3.74 7.66
CA ARG A 121 3.19 -4.48 8.66
C ARG A 121 3.76 -3.52 9.69
N ASP A 122 3.59 -3.84 10.97
CA ASP A 122 4.17 -3.08 12.07
C ASP A 122 5.32 -3.88 12.69
N TYR A 123 6.53 -3.35 12.59
CA TYR A 123 7.72 -3.90 13.23
C TYR A 123 7.89 -3.28 14.60
N CYS A 124 7.76 -4.11 15.65
CA CYS A 124 7.58 -3.66 17.03
C CYS A 124 8.65 -4.19 17.96
N LEU A 125 8.92 -3.43 19.01
CA LEU A 125 9.61 -3.91 20.21
C LEU A 125 8.69 -4.77 21.09
N GLU A 126 9.26 -5.51 22.04
CA GLU A 126 8.52 -6.35 22.97
C GLU A 126 7.48 -5.56 23.80
N ASP A 127 7.72 -4.29 24.09
CA ASP A 127 6.78 -3.41 24.81
C ASP A 127 5.63 -2.89 23.94
N GLY A 128 5.63 -3.23 22.65
CA GLY A 128 4.61 -2.84 21.68
C GLY A 128 4.91 -1.50 20.96
N THR A 129 6.07 -0.89 21.20
CA THR A 129 6.50 0.30 20.44
C THR A 129 6.72 -0.07 18.99
N VAL A 130 5.98 0.56 18.07
CA VAL A 130 6.15 0.39 16.62
C VAL A 130 7.33 1.23 16.14
N LEU A 131 8.40 0.59 15.69
CA LEU A 131 9.58 1.27 15.13
C LEU A 131 9.35 1.66 13.68
N LEU A 132 8.84 0.72 12.88
CA LEU A 132 8.64 0.90 11.44
C LEU A 132 7.27 0.35 11.06
N MET A 133 6.51 1.13 10.30
CA MET A 133 5.30 0.68 9.63
C MET A 133 5.59 0.56 8.13
N GLU A 134 5.39 -0.63 7.57
CA GLU A 134 5.56 -0.92 6.15
C GLU A 134 4.18 -1.07 5.50
N GLU A 135 3.83 -0.17 4.57
CA GLU A 135 2.67 -0.38 3.71
C GLU A 135 2.99 -1.45 2.66
N THR A 136 2.16 -2.48 2.59
CA THR A 136 2.32 -3.60 1.65
C THR A 136 1.34 -3.54 0.47
N LEU A 137 0.56 -2.47 0.36
CA LEU A 137 -0.41 -2.27 -0.71
C LEU A 137 0.30 -2.07 -2.05
N GLY A 138 0.12 -3.01 -2.99
CA GLY A 138 0.65 -2.88 -4.36
C GLY A 138 2.14 -3.12 -4.53
N GLY A 139 2.82 -3.71 -3.53
CA GLY A 139 4.23 -4.09 -3.66
C GLY A 139 4.44 -5.36 -4.50
N PRO A 140 5.65 -5.53 -5.11
CA PRO A 140 5.96 -6.67 -5.97
C PRO A 140 5.93 -8.03 -5.25
N GLU A 141 6.00 -8.05 -3.92
CA GLU A 141 5.89 -9.27 -3.12
C GLU A 141 4.44 -9.80 -3.03
N ASN A 142 3.47 -8.98 -3.32
CA ASN A 142 2.06 -9.31 -3.18
C ASN A 142 1.44 -9.61 -4.54
N ASN A 143 1.89 -10.72 -5.16
CA ASN A 143 1.41 -11.17 -6.47
C ASN A 143 -0.12 -11.28 -6.58
N SER A 144 -0.83 -11.44 -5.45
CA SER A 144 -2.31 -11.47 -5.44
C SER A 144 -2.96 -10.10 -5.64
N ARG A 145 -2.20 -9.00 -5.53
CA ARG A 145 -2.73 -7.63 -5.63
C ARG A 145 -2.42 -6.94 -6.95
N TRP A 146 -1.61 -7.52 -7.82
CA TRP A 146 -1.46 -7.02 -9.19
C TRP A 146 -2.80 -6.97 -9.92
N ASN A 147 -3.68 -7.94 -9.65
CA ASN A 147 -5.03 -7.97 -10.18
C ASN A 147 -5.96 -6.88 -9.60
N GLU A 148 -5.51 -6.17 -8.54
CA GLU A 148 -6.23 -5.04 -7.97
C GLU A 148 -5.76 -3.69 -8.53
N LEU A 149 -4.74 -3.66 -9.41
CA LEU A 149 -4.41 -2.46 -10.15
C LEU A 149 -5.60 -2.07 -11.02
N LEU A 150 -6.12 -0.87 -10.83
CA LEU A 150 -7.18 -0.34 -11.67
C LEU A 150 -6.77 -0.43 -13.14
N TYR A 151 -7.66 -0.95 -13.97
CA TYR A 151 -7.47 -1.11 -15.42
C TYR A 151 -6.46 -2.18 -15.87
N TYR A 152 -5.83 -2.91 -14.95
CA TYR A 152 -4.83 -3.93 -15.32
C TYR A 152 -5.42 -5.04 -16.21
N GLU A 153 -6.64 -5.50 -15.90
CA GLU A 153 -7.32 -6.55 -16.63
C GLU A 153 -7.79 -6.11 -18.04
N ASP A 154 -7.78 -4.80 -18.32
CA ASP A 154 -8.19 -4.25 -19.61
C ASP A 154 -7.09 -4.34 -20.68
N PHE A 155 -5.88 -4.77 -20.30
CA PHE A 155 -4.74 -4.90 -21.18
C PHE A 155 -4.51 -6.35 -21.66
N PRO A 156 -3.85 -6.55 -22.81
CA PRO A 156 -3.47 -7.88 -23.27
C PRO A 156 -2.61 -8.64 -22.23
N GLU A 157 -2.78 -9.98 -22.17
CA GLU A 157 -2.01 -10.83 -21.23
C GLU A 157 -0.49 -10.63 -21.35
N ALA A 158 0.02 -10.40 -22.57
CA ALA A 158 1.44 -10.12 -22.78
C ALA A 158 1.89 -8.84 -22.11
N ALA A 159 1.06 -7.78 -22.15
CA ALA A 159 1.33 -6.53 -21.47
C ALA A 159 1.29 -6.69 -19.93
N GLN A 160 0.26 -7.39 -19.44
CA GLN A 160 0.16 -7.73 -18.02
C GLN A 160 1.40 -8.48 -17.54
N GLN A 161 1.83 -9.51 -18.27
CA GLN A 161 3.00 -10.30 -17.94
C GLN A 161 4.30 -9.47 -17.98
N GLY A 162 4.45 -8.59 -18.99
CA GLY A 162 5.61 -7.72 -19.11
C GLY A 162 5.76 -6.76 -17.93
N ILE A 163 4.65 -6.16 -17.48
CA ILE A 163 4.61 -5.29 -16.30
C ILE A 163 5.00 -6.07 -15.04
N MET A 164 4.41 -7.26 -14.83
CA MET A 164 4.72 -8.13 -13.69
C MET A 164 6.19 -8.55 -13.67
N ASP A 165 6.73 -8.96 -14.81
CA ASP A 165 8.13 -9.39 -14.92
C ASP A 165 9.10 -8.24 -14.62
N TYR A 166 8.78 -7.03 -15.06
CA TYR A 166 9.59 -5.84 -14.82
C TYR A 166 9.65 -5.52 -13.32
N TYR A 167 8.50 -5.37 -12.68
CA TYR A 167 8.47 -5.02 -11.26
C TYR A 167 8.87 -6.19 -10.34
N GLY A 168 8.58 -7.43 -10.73
CA GLY A 168 9.06 -8.61 -10.02
C GLY A 168 10.59 -8.73 -10.00
N LYS A 169 11.27 -8.31 -11.08
CA LYS A 169 12.75 -8.24 -11.12
C LYS A 169 13.30 -7.05 -10.34
N MET A 170 12.57 -5.93 -10.33
CA MET A 170 12.96 -4.75 -9.56
C MET A 170 12.96 -5.03 -8.07
N GLY A 171 11.94 -5.73 -7.55
CA GLY A 171 11.75 -6.01 -6.13
C GLY A 171 11.48 -4.76 -5.31
N LEU A 172 11.78 -4.82 -4.01
CA LEU A 172 11.71 -3.67 -3.11
C LEU A 172 12.91 -2.74 -3.32
N ARG A 173 12.64 -1.44 -3.26
CA ARG A 173 13.65 -0.38 -3.40
C ARG A 173 14.26 0.03 -2.05
N TYR A 174 13.95 -0.70 -1.00
CA TYR A 174 14.44 -0.46 0.36
C TYR A 174 14.79 -1.78 1.04
N ASP A 175 15.61 -1.68 2.07
CA ASP A 175 16.00 -2.78 2.95
C ASP A 175 15.37 -2.56 4.34
N VAL A 176 14.38 -3.37 4.67
CA VAL A 176 13.66 -3.30 5.95
C VAL A 176 14.62 -3.43 7.14
N ALA A 177 15.64 -4.29 7.04
CA ALA A 177 16.59 -4.48 8.12
C ALA A 177 17.42 -3.22 8.37
N ALA A 178 17.90 -2.57 7.31
CA ALA A 178 18.64 -1.31 7.41
C ALA A 178 17.75 -0.17 7.97
N LEU A 179 16.49 -0.10 7.54
CA LEU A 179 15.53 0.88 8.06
C LEU A 179 15.23 0.66 9.54
N LEU A 180 15.14 -0.57 10.00
CA LEU A 180 14.92 -0.89 11.42
C LEU A 180 16.13 -0.56 12.29
N GLU A 181 17.35 -0.78 11.80
CA GLU A 181 18.56 -0.34 12.50
C GLU A 181 18.58 1.21 12.69
N ASP A 182 18.22 1.95 11.63
CA ASP A 182 18.13 3.41 11.72
C ASP A 182 17.00 3.85 12.67
N ALA A 183 15.81 3.27 12.54
CA ALA A 183 14.67 3.53 13.39
C ALA A 183 14.98 3.28 14.88
N TRP A 184 15.72 2.22 15.19
CA TRP A 184 16.18 1.90 16.54
C TRP A 184 17.12 2.96 17.11
N VAL A 185 18.09 3.42 16.31
CA VAL A 185 18.98 4.51 16.70
C VAL A 185 18.18 5.78 17.00
N VAL A 186 17.25 6.15 16.13
CA VAL A 186 16.38 7.34 16.31
C VAL A 186 15.51 7.21 17.55
N HIS A 187 14.93 6.03 17.79
CA HIS A 187 14.16 5.74 19.00
C HIS A 187 14.96 6.00 20.28
N GLY A 188 16.21 5.52 20.32
CA GLY A 188 17.08 5.72 21.48
C GLY A 188 17.52 7.17 21.73
N LEU A 189 17.45 8.02 20.71
CA LEU A 189 17.83 9.44 20.77
C LEU A 189 16.64 10.39 21.00
N SER A 190 15.42 9.91 20.88
CA SER A 190 14.21 10.73 20.89
C SER A 190 13.46 10.63 22.22
N GLU A 191 13.07 11.76 22.83
CA GLU A 191 12.20 11.78 24.01
C GLU A 191 10.78 11.29 23.70
N ALA A 192 10.31 11.55 22.48
CA ALA A 192 9.04 11.05 21.94
C ALA A 192 9.31 10.52 20.53
N TYR A 193 9.23 9.22 20.36
CA TYR A 193 9.45 8.55 19.08
C TYR A 193 8.20 8.61 18.21
N ASN A 194 8.39 8.96 16.95
CA ASN A 194 7.37 8.84 15.92
C ASN A 194 7.68 7.63 15.04
N THR A 195 6.72 6.74 14.88
CA THR A 195 6.83 5.57 13.99
C THR A 195 7.28 6.00 12.60
N GLN A 196 8.31 5.37 12.08
CA GLN A 196 8.76 5.60 10.72
C GLN A 196 7.85 4.87 9.73
N LEU A 197 7.63 5.47 8.56
CA LEU A 197 6.78 4.91 7.50
C LEU A 197 7.64 4.60 6.29
N VAL A 198 7.48 3.37 5.76
CA VAL A 198 7.99 2.98 4.45
C VAL A 198 6.86 2.41 3.61
N SER A 199 6.82 2.79 2.34
CA SER A 199 5.86 2.20 1.40
C SER A 199 6.42 2.17 -0.02
N GLN A 200 6.01 1.16 -0.78
CA GLN A 200 6.21 1.08 -2.21
C GLN A 200 4.91 0.62 -2.84
N SER A 201 4.35 1.46 -3.70
CA SER A 201 3.13 1.14 -4.42
C SER A 201 3.32 1.36 -5.92
N ILE A 202 2.62 0.56 -6.73
CA ILE A 202 2.69 0.66 -8.18
C ILE A 202 1.27 0.81 -8.69
N GLY A 203 1.06 1.73 -9.61
CA GLY A 203 -0.21 1.98 -10.24
C GLY A 203 -0.07 2.21 -11.74
N ILE A 204 -1.14 1.99 -12.49
CA ILE A 204 -1.24 2.41 -13.89
C ILE A 204 -1.73 3.86 -13.86
N ASP A 205 -0.89 4.77 -14.33
CA ASP A 205 -1.15 6.21 -14.24
C ASP A 205 -1.78 6.74 -15.53
N ALA A 206 -1.32 6.27 -16.68
CA ALA A 206 -1.82 6.69 -17.97
C ALA A 206 -1.65 5.60 -19.05
N TRP A 207 -2.41 5.69 -20.12
CA TRP A 207 -2.24 4.83 -21.31
C TRP A 207 -2.87 5.47 -22.55
N ASN A 208 -2.44 4.99 -23.71
CA ASN A 208 -3.08 5.26 -24.99
C ASN A 208 -3.14 3.99 -25.85
N GLU A 209 -3.32 4.11 -27.16
CA GLU A 209 -3.35 2.96 -28.08
C GLU A 209 -2.00 2.24 -28.26
N HIS A 210 -0.88 2.87 -27.83
CA HIS A 210 0.48 2.34 -28.05
C HIS A 210 1.18 1.94 -26.74
N ILE A 211 0.94 2.67 -25.64
CA ILE A 211 1.70 2.52 -24.40
C ILE A 211 0.83 2.43 -23.16
N ILE A 212 1.40 1.82 -22.12
CA ILE A 212 0.92 1.82 -20.74
C ILE A 212 1.99 2.47 -19.88
N CYS A 213 1.61 3.48 -19.11
CA CYS A 213 2.49 4.20 -18.20
C CYS A 213 2.17 3.81 -16.77
N CYS A 214 3.13 3.23 -16.08
CA CYS A 214 3.04 2.90 -14.67
C CYS A 214 3.81 3.92 -13.85
N ARG A 215 3.29 4.21 -12.66
CA ARG A 215 3.96 5.00 -11.63
C ARG A 215 4.23 4.13 -10.43
N MET A 216 5.45 4.08 -9.97
CA MET A 216 5.81 3.56 -8.67
C MET A 216 5.98 4.74 -7.71
N ASN A 217 5.23 4.74 -6.61
CA ASN A 217 5.40 5.69 -5.52
C ASN A 217 6.19 5.01 -4.39
N LEU A 218 7.14 5.75 -3.85
CA LEU A 218 8.02 5.28 -2.80
C LEU A 218 8.03 6.31 -1.66
N THR A 219 7.78 5.86 -0.44
CA THR A 219 7.94 6.63 0.78
C THR A 219 9.08 6.03 1.57
N LEU A 220 10.11 6.79 1.87
CA LEU A 220 11.25 6.34 2.65
C LEU A 220 11.46 7.24 3.87
N PRO A 221 11.70 6.68 5.06
CA PRO A 221 12.14 7.47 6.20
C PRO A 221 13.43 8.23 5.86
N GLN A 222 13.50 9.49 6.27
CA GLN A 222 14.77 10.23 6.18
C GLN A 222 15.73 9.71 7.23
N GLU A 223 16.95 9.41 6.81
CA GLU A 223 18.02 8.88 7.69
C GLU A 223 18.19 9.74 8.95
N ARG A 224 18.15 9.10 10.11
CA ARG A 224 18.35 9.70 11.44
C ARG A 224 17.39 10.84 11.79
N THR A 225 16.19 10.81 11.23
CA THR A 225 15.14 11.78 11.57
C THR A 225 13.97 11.09 12.27
N ASN A 226 13.25 11.82 13.11
CA ASN A 226 12.14 11.28 13.88
C ASN A 226 10.80 11.53 13.17
N GLY A 227 10.35 10.56 12.37
CA GLY A 227 9.04 10.59 11.70
C GLY A 227 8.98 11.48 10.46
N HIS A 228 10.12 11.88 9.88
CA HIS A 228 10.16 12.52 8.57
C HIS A 228 10.37 11.48 7.47
N ALA A 229 9.72 11.67 6.35
CA ALA A 229 9.83 10.80 5.19
C ALA A 229 9.99 11.61 3.91
N ASP A 230 10.75 11.05 2.97
CA ASP A 230 10.86 11.53 1.60
C ASP A 230 9.88 10.75 0.71
N TYR A 231 9.31 11.46 -0.26
CA TYR A 231 8.36 10.89 -1.21
C TYR A 231 8.95 10.97 -2.62
N PHE A 232 8.96 9.85 -3.30
CA PHE A 232 9.53 9.70 -4.63
C PHE A 232 8.55 9.05 -5.59
N ALA A 233 8.69 9.34 -6.88
CA ALA A 233 8.00 8.58 -7.90
C ALA A 233 8.99 8.16 -9.01
N GLU A 234 8.81 6.94 -9.50
CA GLU A 234 9.50 6.42 -10.67
C GLU A 234 8.48 6.01 -11.73
N GLY A 235 8.76 6.32 -12.98
CA GLY A 235 7.94 5.94 -14.12
C GLY A 235 8.50 4.73 -14.84
N ALA A 236 7.60 3.89 -15.36
CA ALA A 236 7.95 2.86 -16.31
C ALA A 236 6.90 2.83 -17.42
N VAL A 237 7.36 2.70 -18.66
CA VAL A 237 6.49 2.69 -19.83
C VAL A 237 6.62 1.35 -20.54
N PHE A 238 5.49 0.83 -20.98
CA PHE A 238 5.42 -0.48 -21.64
C PHE A 238 4.68 -0.35 -22.96
N ASP A 239 5.12 -1.10 -23.96
CA ASP A 239 4.36 -1.31 -25.17
C ASP A 239 3.04 -2.01 -24.83
N ARG A 240 1.92 -1.48 -25.28
CA ARG A 240 0.60 -1.91 -24.89
C ARG A 240 0.27 -3.32 -25.39
N GLU A 241 0.80 -3.74 -26.53
CA GLU A 241 0.51 -5.05 -27.12
C GLU A 241 1.42 -6.14 -26.57
N THR A 242 2.72 -5.83 -26.39
CA THR A 242 3.74 -6.84 -26.11
C THR A 242 4.21 -6.84 -24.65
N GLY A 243 3.98 -5.76 -23.88
CA GLY A 243 4.51 -5.57 -22.55
C GLY A 243 6.01 -5.30 -22.51
N ALA A 244 6.63 -5.03 -23.66
CA ALA A 244 8.04 -4.68 -23.70
C ALA A 244 8.28 -3.32 -23.02
N HIS A 245 9.25 -3.27 -22.10
CA HIS A 245 9.62 -2.02 -21.44
C HIS A 245 10.26 -1.06 -22.45
N ILE A 246 9.80 0.19 -22.42
CA ILE A 246 10.27 1.31 -23.25
C ILE A 246 11.03 2.25 -22.33
N SER A 247 12.23 2.69 -22.74
CA SER A 247 12.99 3.69 -21.98
C SER A 247 12.23 5.02 -21.90
N GLY A 248 12.23 5.68 -20.75
CA GLY A 248 11.63 7.00 -20.58
C GLY A 248 12.18 8.03 -21.58
N TYR A 249 13.43 7.90 -22.01
CA TYR A 249 14.03 8.77 -23.03
C TYR A 249 13.41 8.60 -24.43
N ASP A 250 13.00 7.38 -24.78
CA ASP A 250 12.41 7.09 -26.10
C ASP A 250 11.04 7.75 -26.29
N LEU A 251 10.45 8.27 -25.21
CA LEU A 251 9.19 9.02 -25.28
C LEU A 251 9.35 10.39 -25.95
N PHE A 252 10.59 10.90 -26.04
CA PHE A 252 10.85 12.26 -26.49
C PHE A 252 11.44 12.32 -27.90
N ARG A 253 11.24 13.46 -28.56
CA ARG A 253 11.92 13.82 -29.84
C ARG A 253 13.30 14.36 -29.59
N LEU A 254 13.60 14.72 -28.33
CA LEU A 254 14.86 15.30 -27.89
C LEU A 254 15.81 14.18 -27.46
N THR A 255 17.10 14.38 -27.62
CA THR A 255 18.11 13.55 -26.96
C THR A 255 18.08 13.79 -25.45
N PRO A 256 18.66 12.90 -24.63
CA PRO A 256 18.75 13.12 -23.18
C PRO A 256 19.37 14.48 -22.80
N GLU A 257 20.42 14.90 -23.51
CA GLU A 257 21.11 16.16 -23.27
C GLU A 257 20.21 17.36 -23.64
N GLU A 258 19.53 17.32 -24.79
CA GLU A 258 18.56 18.34 -25.18
C GLU A 258 17.36 18.41 -24.24
N LEU A 259 16.94 17.28 -23.70
CA LEU A 259 15.86 17.25 -22.71
C LEU A 259 16.30 17.90 -21.39
N GLU A 260 17.52 17.62 -20.91
CA GLU A 260 18.05 18.29 -19.72
C GLU A 260 18.16 19.81 -19.94
N ASP A 261 18.66 20.26 -21.10
CA ASP A 261 18.73 21.67 -21.42
C ASP A 261 17.34 22.31 -21.46
N TYR A 262 16.35 21.65 -22.06
CA TYR A 262 14.96 22.11 -22.08
C TYR A 262 14.40 22.26 -20.67
N LEU A 263 14.64 21.28 -19.77
CA LEU A 263 14.19 21.36 -18.37
C LEU A 263 14.87 22.47 -17.59
N LEU A 264 16.17 22.72 -17.86
CA LEU A 264 16.89 23.86 -17.26
C LEU A 264 16.31 25.20 -17.74
N ASP A 265 15.86 25.29 -19.00
CA ASP A 265 15.16 26.48 -19.52
C ASP A 265 13.82 26.71 -18.78
N GLN A 266 13.09 25.65 -18.48
CA GLN A 266 11.83 25.74 -17.69
C GLN A 266 12.08 26.22 -16.25
N LEU A 267 13.19 25.79 -15.61
CA LEU A 267 13.57 26.21 -14.27
C LEU A 267 14.06 27.67 -14.22
N ASP A 268 14.63 28.17 -15.31
CA ASP A 268 15.22 29.50 -15.42
C ASP A 268 14.32 30.47 -16.21
N ALA A 269 13.02 30.37 -16.00
CA ALA A 269 12.03 31.17 -16.71
C ALA A 269 12.25 32.70 -16.58
N ASP A 270 12.92 33.14 -15.50
CA ASP A 270 13.26 34.54 -15.24
C ASP A 270 14.70 34.91 -15.59
N GLY A 271 15.51 33.95 -16.06
CA GLY A 271 16.90 34.16 -16.48
C GLY A 271 17.88 34.49 -15.34
N THR A 272 17.54 34.10 -14.13
CA THR A 272 18.34 34.41 -12.92
C THR A 272 19.22 33.26 -12.47
N LEU A 273 19.00 32.03 -13.00
CA LEU A 273 19.71 30.81 -12.60
C LEU A 273 21.16 30.83 -13.16
N ASP A 274 22.14 30.76 -12.27
CA ASP A 274 23.51 30.46 -12.69
C ASP A 274 23.63 28.99 -13.08
N ARG A 275 23.56 28.73 -14.39
CA ARG A 275 23.61 27.38 -14.99
C ARG A 275 25.01 26.77 -15.00
N SER A 276 26.05 27.55 -14.63
CA SER A 276 27.42 27.05 -14.65
C SER A 276 27.62 25.93 -13.63
N GLY A 277 27.76 24.70 -14.13
CA GLY A 277 27.97 23.51 -13.30
C GLY A 277 26.70 22.81 -12.84
N ILE A 278 25.48 23.25 -13.24
CA ILE A 278 24.26 22.49 -12.96
C ILE A 278 24.14 21.34 -13.97
N ARG A 279 23.98 20.13 -13.47
CA ARG A 279 23.62 18.92 -14.22
C ARG A 279 22.41 18.29 -13.55
N LEU A 280 21.38 17.98 -14.32
CA LEU A 280 20.19 17.32 -13.78
C LEU A 280 20.42 15.82 -13.57
N ASN A 281 21.36 15.21 -14.32
CA ASN A 281 21.63 13.78 -14.29
C ASN A 281 20.34 12.95 -14.39
N LEU A 282 19.42 13.40 -15.23
CA LEU A 282 18.12 12.80 -15.44
C LEU A 282 18.29 11.31 -15.82
N LYS A 283 17.47 10.45 -15.23
CA LYS A 283 17.41 9.03 -15.56
C LYS A 283 16.05 8.69 -16.15
N PRO A 284 15.96 7.65 -17.01
CA PRO A 284 14.69 7.32 -17.69
C PRO A 284 13.56 6.94 -16.71
N GLU A 285 13.89 6.33 -15.57
CA GLU A 285 12.92 5.98 -14.52
C GLU A 285 12.40 7.19 -13.73
N GLN A 286 13.04 8.34 -13.85
CA GLN A 286 12.60 9.58 -13.20
C GLN A 286 11.53 10.33 -14.00
N ILE A 287 11.10 9.78 -15.12
CA ILE A 287 10.14 10.36 -16.06
C ILE A 287 8.78 9.67 -15.87
N VAL A 288 7.77 10.43 -15.51
CA VAL A 288 6.42 9.94 -15.27
C VAL A 288 5.42 10.66 -16.17
N LEU A 289 4.72 9.92 -17.03
CA LEU A 289 3.59 10.41 -17.80
C LEU A 289 2.32 10.34 -16.98
N GLY A 290 1.64 11.47 -16.85
CA GLY A 290 0.39 11.59 -16.12
C GLY A 290 -0.84 11.44 -17.00
N ARG A 291 -1.96 11.11 -16.37
CA ARG A 291 -3.28 10.94 -16.99
C ARG A 291 -3.82 12.23 -17.61
N ASP A 292 -3.36 13.37 -17.14
CA ASP A 292 -3.68 14.70 -17.68
C ASP A 292 -2.91 15.04 -18.96
N GLY A 293 -2.03 14.15 -19.44
CA GLY A 293 -1.14 14.34 -20.58
C GLY A 293 0.14 15.13 -20.26
N GLY A 294 0.33 15.49 -18.99
CA GLY A 294 1.55 16.12 -18.50
C GLY A 294 2.68 15.12 -18.28
N VAL A 295 3.91 15.64 -18.17
CA VAL A 295 5.09 14.85 -17.79
C VAL A 295 5.69 15.43 -16.52
N GLU A 296 5.96 14.57 -15.57
CA GLU A 296 6.64 14.90 -14.31
C GLU A 296 8.04 14.27 -14.30
N PHE A 297 9.02 15.02 -13.83
CA PHE A 297 10.42 14.60 -13.68
C PHE A 297 10.77 14.65 -12.19
N TYR A 298 11.08 13.50 -11.62
CA TYR A 298 11.45 13.35 -10.21
C TYR A 298 12.96 13.21 -10.09
N LEU A 299 13.66 14.35 -9.97
CA LEU A 299 15.12 14.42 -9.93
C LEU A 299 15.59 14.17 -8.49
N MET A 300 16.10 12.97 -8.25
CA MET A 300 16.68 12.56 -6.97
C MET A 300 18.21 12.60 -7.07
N ASP A 301 18.86 13.21 -6.07
CA ASP A 301 20.33 13.29 -5.96
C ASP A 301 21.06 13.91 -7.19
N SER A 302 20.33 14.64 -8.01
CA SER A 302 20.85 15.14 -9.28
C SER A 302 21.69 16.43 -9.18
N VAL A 303 21.83 17.02 -7.98
CA VAL A 303 22.64 18.22 -7.80
C VAL A 303 23.97 17.84 -7.15
N GLU A 304 25.06 17.87 -7.89
CA GLU A 304 26.43 17.54 -7.45
C GLU A 304 26.97 18.37 -6.26
N ASN A 305 26.20 19.26 -5.68
CA ASN A 305 26.61 20.16 -4.61
C ASN A 305 26.06 19.84 -3.21
N GLY A 306 25.71 18.58 -2.94
CA GLY A 306 25.46 18.12 -1.57
C GLY A 306 24.10 18.54 -0.96
N VAL A 307 23.21 19.12 -1.74
CA VAL A 307 21.83 19.38 -1.31
C VAL A 307 20.97 18.20 -1.74
N LYS A 308 20.68 17.30 -0.82
CA LYS A 308 19.70 16.22 -1.00
C LYS A 308 18.29 16.82 -1.01
N ASN A 309 17.92 17.51 -2.07
CA ASN A 309 16.54 17.95 -2.28
C ASN A 309 16.01 17.24 -3.53
N ALA A 310 14.91 16.52 -3.36
CA ALA A 310 14.15 16.05 -4.50
C ALA A 310 13.62 17.28 -5.24
N LEU A 311 14.00 17.43 -6.50
CA LEU A 311 13.48 18.47 -7.39
C LEU A 311 12.42 17.80 -8.28
N GLN A 312 11.21 18.33 -8.27
CA GLN A 312 10.15 17.92 -9.18
C GLN A 312 9.95 19.02 -10.22
N ILE A 313 9.99 18.65 -11.50
CA ILE A 313 9.66 19.53 -12.62
C ILE A 313 8.42 18.95 -13.28
N GLY A 314 7.36 19.73 -13.43
CA GLY A 314 6.14 19.34 -14.13
C GLY A 314 5.98 20.13 -15.43
N LEU A 315 5.72 19.43 -16.52
CA LEU A 315 5.27 20.00 -17.79
C LEU A 315 3.78 19.73 -17.94
N ASN A 316 3.00 20.73 -18.29
CA ASN A 316 1.58 20.52 -18.62
C ASN A 316 1.42 19.81 -19.98
N ALA A 317 0.18 19.41 -20.33
CA ALA A 317 -0.10 18.66 -21.55
C ALA A 317 0.35 19.39 -22.85
N GLU A 318 0.26 20.73 -22.89
CA GLU A 318 0.69 21.53 -24.06
C GLU A 318 2.22 21.48 -24.22
N GLN A 319 2.96 21.77 -23.16
CA GLN A 319 4.43 21.70 -23.14
C GLN A 319 4.94 20.27 -23.44
N SER A 320 4.29 19.27 -22.85
CA SER A 320 4.63 17.86 -23.08
C SER A 320 4.44 17.45 -24.53
N ARG A 321 3.36 17.87 -25.16
CA ARG A 321 3.06 17.57 -26.59
C ARG A 321 4.12 18.13 -27.55
N GLU A 322 4.77 19.24 -27.21
CA GLU A 322 5.81 19.83 -28.01
C GLU A 322 7.07 18.97 -28.14
N ILE A 323 7.38 18.22 -27.07
CA ILE A 323 8.64 17.45 -26.98
C ILE A 323 8.41 15.92 -27.07
N LEU A 324 7.21 15.41 -26.78
CA LEU A 324 6.90 13.99 -26.88
C LEU A 324 6.83 13.51 -28.34
N GLN A 325 7.20 12.26 -28.54
CA GLN A 325 6.88 11.54 -29.78
C GLN A 325 5.36 11.50 -29.99
N PRO A 326 4.86 11.54 -31.23
CA PRO A 326 3.41 11.51 -31.48
C PRO A 326 2.69 10.31 -30.87
N TRP A 327 3.34 9.16 -30.85
CA TRP A 327 2.78 7.92 -30.27
C TRP A 327 2.78 7.91 -28.74
N ALA A 328 3.58 8.75 -28.09
CA ALA A 328 3.69 8.85 -26.62
C ALA A 328 2.73 9.88 -26.00
N VAL A 329 2.01 10.64 -26.82
CA VAL A 329 1.08 11.67 -26.32
C VAL A 329 -0.13 11.03 -25.67
N ILE A 330 -0.41 11.40 -24.42
CA ILE A 330 -1.63 11.04 -23.69
C ILE A 330 -2.64 12.18 -23.88
N GLU A 331 -3.81 11.87 -24.40
CA GLU A 331 -4.89 12.86 -24.51
C GLU A 331 -5.68 12.91 -23.19
N PRO A 332 -5.82 14.10 -22.57
CA PRO A 332 -6.60 14.26 -21.34
C PRO A 332 -8.06 13.80 -21.53
N GLY A 333 -8.58 13.04 -20.57
CA GLY A 333 -9.98 12.63 -20.57
C GLY A 333 -10.30 11.30 -21.24
N ASN A 334 -9.31 10.52 -21.62
CA ASN A 334 -9.49 9.10 -21.96
C ASN A 334 -9.64 8.27 -20.67
N ASP A 335 -10.63 8.60 -19.84
CA ASP A 335 -11.13 7.64 -18.85
C ASP A 335 -11.90 6.55 -19.62
N PRO A 336 -11.76 5.26 -19.24
CA PRO A 336 -12.45 4.16 -19.88
C PRO A 336 -13.96 4.21 -19.72
#